data_3161caa710274fe75007883cf8e96383
#
_entry.id   3161caa710274fe75007883cf8e96383
#
_cell.length_a   1.000
_cell.length_b   1.000
_cell.length_c   1.000
_cell.angle_alpha   90.00
_cell.angle_beta   90.00
_cell.angle_gamma   90.00
#
_symmetry.space_group_name_H-M   'P 1'
#
loop_
_entity.id
_entity.type
_entity.pdbx_description
1 polymer ?
#
loop_
_entity_poly.entity_id
_entity_poly.type
_entity_poly.pdbx_seq_one_letter_code
_entity_poly.pdbx_strand_id
1 'polypeptide(L)'
;MKKIFLIFISLILSSAVYADDNVVWKNDLRTKFLNNETVIMEVNIRSMNSKDIDGDGFIQEDKGEIRGTFLNAIERLDEMKRLGVNTLHVLPITPTGKLKALGTAGSLYSTADFSSLNPDMYDKNSNLTLEQQAKNFIEEAHKRNIRVIVDVPACGSYDLFLQRPDLFVQNTNGEPVLPSDWTDVRLLATGTDEKVDTNVYSLYKSFVKFMMSLGVDGIRADVAHAKTALFWKELIEYSRKNDPEFMWLAESSENWHDAISPYAVFTPYDKLLDAGFDGYYGSFFDLKDWKEAKDLYNQIAFTLGETKKFAQPKSVIGSFTTHDEVSPIVLKGEALSNMMIWLNATLPVNSYFVDGFQTGDDYLYNMGNHHAKLTNTDDDIYFTHRGKIDIFNLSRKPEGKYQNLKHEFVMANDLKQRILPILNNGVFNPIKIKNPNVFAYCFDYDKQKVLTIGNLNFNENEKATIRIPNYIKGSTVIPAKISAMPAVKSGKINIILNAGEIVVLLFK
;
A
#
# COMPACT_ATOMS: atom_id res chain seq x y z
N MET A 1 -12.81 35.80 49.04
CA MET A 1 -12.18 34.67 48.32
C MET A 1 -12.40 34.89 46.85
N LYS A 2 -11.40 35.43 46.13
CA LYS A 2 -11.45 35.68 44.71
C LYS A 2 -10.91 34.46 43.99
N LYS A 3 -11.74 33.78 43.15
CA LYS A 3 -11.32 32.71 42.24
C LYS A 3 -10.65 33.35 41.03
N ILE A 4 -9.36 33.07 40.85
CA ILE A 4 -8.60 33.41 39.65
C ILE A 4 -8.82 32.29 38.64
N PHE A 5 -9.46 32.61 37.50
CA PHE A 5 -9.54 31.75 36.33
C PHE A 5 -8.26 32.01 35.51
N LEU A 6 -7.37 31.02 35.42
CA LEU A 6 -6.28 31.03 34.44
C LEU A 6 -6.80 30.45 33.14
N ILE A 7 -6.92 31.30 32.15
CA ILE A 7 -7.15 30.90 30.75
C ILE A 7 -5.77 30.63 30.15
N PHE A 8 -5.50 29.37 29.83
CA PHE A 8 -4.34 29.01 29.00
C PHE A 8 -4.73 29.22 27.53
N ILE A 9 -4.25 30.33 26.97
CA ILE A 9 -4.26 30.55 25.52
C ILE A 9 -3.02 29.84 24.97
N SER A 10 -3.20 28.68 24.34
CA SER A 10 -2.15 28.05 23.54
C SER A 10 -2.00 28.81 22.22
N LEU A 11 -0.96 29.64 22.13
CA LEU A 11 -0.51 30.15 20.83
C LEU A 11 0.02 28.99 19.99
N ILE A 12 -0.77 28.60 18.99
CA ILE A 12 -0.27 27.80 17.89
C ILE A 12 0.53 28.73 16.98
N LEU A 13 1.84 28.78 17.17
CA LEU A 13 2.76 29.34 16.18
C LEU A 13 2.80 28.37 14.98
N SER A 14 2.02 28.68 13.96
CA SER A 14 2.23 28.10 12.64
C SER A 14 3.52 28.69 12.07
N SER A 15 4.64 28.00 12.27
CA SER A 15 5.83 28.25 11.47
C SER A 15 5.55 27.80 10.04
N ALA A 16 5.27 28.74 9.17
CA ALA A 16 5.36 28.53 7.73
C ALA A 16 6.83 28.21 7.44
N VAL A 17 7.13 26.94 7.26
CA VAL A 17 8.41 26.51 6.71
C VAL A 17 8.38 26.93 5.24
N TYR A 18 9.02 28.06 4.95
CA TYR A 18 9.36 28.38 3.56
C TYR A 18 10.30 27.27 3.07
N ALA A 19 9.88 26.54 2.07
CA ALA A 19 10.76 25.61 1.37
C ALA A 19 11.90 26.42 0.76
N ASP A 20 13.13 26.02 1.05
CA ASP A 20 14.32 26.59 0.41
C ASP A 20 14.30 26.09 -1.04
N ASP A 21 14.06 26.98 -2.00
CA ASP A 21 13.91 26.68 -3.43
C ASP A 21 15.17 26.08 -4.10
N ASN A 22 16.24 25.83 -3.33
CA ASN A 22 17.51 25.30 -3.80
C ASN A 22 17.86 23.89 -3.27
N VAL A 23 16.96 23.21 -2.60
CA VAL A 23 17.23 21.83 -2.14
C VAL A 23 17.09 20.89 -3.33
N VAL A 24 18.23 20.42 -3.86
CA VAL A 24 18.25 19.34 -4.84
C VAL A 24 17.70 18.08 -4.19
N TRP A 25 16.64 17.48 -4.77
CA TRP A 25 16.08 16.24 -4.31
C TRP A 25 17.15 15.14 -4.25
N LYS A 26 17.20 14.46 -3.12
CA LYS A 26 18.03 13.29 -2.93
C LYS A 26 17.13 12.15 -2.48
N ASN A 27 17.09 11.09 -3.27
CA ASN A 27 16.35 9.89 -2.91
C ASN A 27 16.89 9.29 -1.60
N ASP A 28 16.00 8.94 -0.67
CA ASP A 28 16.29 8.26 0.59
C ASP A 28 15.24 7.16 0.89
N LEU A 29 14.50 6.76 -0.16
CA LEU A 29 13.33 5.88 -0.01
C LEU A 29 13.72 4.52 0.53
N ARG A 30 14.78 3.91 0.01
CA ARG A 30 15.21 2.58 0.44
C ARG A 30 15.55 2.57 1.93
N THR A 31 16.31 3.54 2.39
CA THR A 31 16.64 3.70 3.81
C THR A 31 15.38 3.86 4.65
N LYS A 32 14.44 4.71 4.25
CA LYS A 32 13.17 4.89 4.97
C LYS A 32 12.31 3.62 5.01
N PHE A 33 12.23 2.92 3.90
CA PHE A 33 11.49 1.67 3.81
C PHE A 33 12.07 0.59 4.74
N LEU A 34 13.38 0.40 4.73
CA LEU A 34 14.05 -0.56 5.59
C LEU A 34 13.92 -0.24 7.08
N ASN A 35 13.70 1.03 7.42
CA ASN A 35 13.44 1.50 8.77
C ASN A 35 11.95 1.54 9.15
N ASN A 36 11.03 1.07 8.30
CA ASN A 36 9.58 1.13 8.50
C ASN A 36 9.03 2.58 8.66
N GLU A 37 9.72 3.56 8.08
CA GLU A 37 9.38 4.98 8.16
C GLU A 37 8.37 5.41 7.10
N THR A 38 8.07 4.56 6.09
CA THR A 38 7.18 4.96 5.02
C THR A 38 5.71 4.84 5.42
N VAL A 39 4.93 5.83 5.00
CA VAL A 39 3.47 5.81 4.96
C VAL A 39 3.10 5.91 3.49
N ILE A 40 2.74 4.78 2.93
CA ILE A 40 2.51 4.62 1.49
C ILE A 40 1.03 4.77 1.20
N MET A 41 0.70 5.64 0.23
CA MET A 41 -0.64 5.71 -0.36
C MET A 41 -0.57 5.23 -1.79
N GLU A 42 -1.31 4.19 -2.09
CA GLU A 42 -1.50 3.67 -3.44
C GLU A 42 -2.49 4.55 -4.20
N VAL A 43 -2.11 4.99 -5.39
CA VAL A 43 -2.89 5.92 -6.20
C VAL A 43 -2.91 5.53 -7.67
N ASN A 44 -4.02 5.80 -8.34
CA ASN A 44 -4.16 5.71 -9.78
C ASN A 44 -4.29 7.10 -10.39
N ILE A 45 -3.35 7.51 -11.22
CA ILE A 45 -3.36 8.85 -11.84
C ILE A 45 -4.67 9.11 -12.59
N ARG A 46 -5.21 8.12 -13.30
CA ARG A 46 -6.47 8.28 -14.06
C ARG A 46 -7.68 8.64 -13.19
N SER A 47 -7.62 8.36 -11.89
CA SER A 47 -8.73 8.59 -10.97
C SER A 47 -8.39 9.48 -9.77
N MET A 48 -7.11 9.74 -9.50
CA MET A 48 -6.66 10.43 -8.29
C MET A 48 -7.34 11.79 -8.07
N ASN A 49 -7.62 12.54 -9.14
CA ASN A 49 -8.37 13.80 -9.09
C ASN A 49 -9.42 13.90 -10.20
N SER A 50 -9.99 12.76 -10.63
CA SER A 50 -11.10 12.72 -11.57
C SER A 50 -12.39 13.20 -10.91
N LYS A 51 -13.34 13.67 -11.73
CA LYS A 51 -14.69 14.02 -11.30
C LYS A 51 -15.69 13.39 -12.26
N ASP A 52 -16.38 12.39 -11.76
CA ASP A 52 -17.55 11.77 -12.35
C ASP A 52 -18.78 12.44 -11.71
N ILE A 53 -19.51 13.23 -12.49
CA ILE A 53 -20.60 14.08 -11.98
C ILE A 53 -21.90 13.27 -11.83
N ASP A 54 -22.19 12.41 -12.79
CA ASP A 54 -23.44 11.64 -12.81
C ASP A 54 -23.30 10.28 -12.10
N GLY A 55 -22.08 9.87 -11.74
CA GLY A 55 -21.81 8.66 -10.97
C GLY A 55 -21.96 7.38 -11.77
N ASP A 56 -21.93 7.46 -13.12
CA ASP A 56 -22.08 6.29 -13.99
C ASP A 56 -20.80 5.47 -14.15
N GLY A 57 -19.66 6.02 -13.69
CA GLY A 57 -18.37 5.36 -13.72
C GLY A 57 -17.56 5.58 -15.01
N PHE A 58 -17.99 6.48 -15.86
CA PHE A 58 -17.27 6.88 -17.07
C PHE A 58 -16.97 8.36 -17.03
N ILE A 59 -15.85 8.79 -17.63
CA ILE A 59 -15.54 10.21 -17.77
C ILE A 59 -16.02 10.71 -19.15
N GLN A 60 -16.96 11.62 -19.11
CA GLN A 60 -17.59 12.27 -20.27
C GLN A 60 -17.22 13.76 -20.27
N GLU A 61 -16.05 14.09 -20.84
CA GLU A 61 -15.50 15.45 -20.82
C GLU A 61 -16.44 16.46 -21.50
N ASP A 62 -17.23 16.03 -22.48
CA ASP A 62 -18.28 16.82 -23.14
C ASP A 62 -19.46 17.19 -22.21
N LYS A 63 -19.65 16.46 -21.12
CA LYS A 63 -20.59 16.78 -20.04
C LYS A 63 -19.99 17.61 -18.90
N GLY A 64 -18.74 18.02 -19.01
CA GLY A 64 -18.03 18.79 -18.00
C GLY A 64 -17.35 17.96 -16.90
N GLU A 65 -17.25 16.66 -17.11
CA GLU A 65 -16.50 15.77 -16.22
C GLU A 65 -15.00 15.91 -16.41
N ILE A 66 -14.23 15.53 -15.39
CA ILE A 66 -12.80 15.76 -15.36
C ILE A 66 -12.07 14.43 -15.26
N ARG A 67 -11.22 14.15 -16.25
CA ARG A 67 -10.31 13.01 -16.26
C ARG A 67 -9.13 13.27 -15.30
N GLY A 68 -8.70 12.22 -14.62
CA GLY A 68 -7.46 12.26 -13.85
C GLY A 68 -6.23 12.35 -14.78
N THR A 69 -5.36 13.31 -14.50
CA THR A 69 -4.12 13.55 -15.26
C THR A 69 -2.96 13.78 -14.29
N PHE A 70 -1.71 13.71 -14.77
CA PHE A 70 -0.55 14.04 -13.93
C PHE A 70 -0.65 15.45 -13.35
N LEU A 71 -1.15 16.43 -14.10
CA LEU A 71 -1.18 17.80 -13.62
C LEU A 71 -2.28 18.02 -12.58
N ASN A 72 -3.49 17.51 -12.79
CA ASN A 72 -4.54 17.72 -11.79
C ASN A 72 -4.35 16.85 -10.53
N ALA A 73 -3.60 15.74 -10.63
CA ALA A 73 -3.20 14.95 -9.46
C ALA A 73 -2.32 15.74 -8.48
N ILE A 74 -1.55 16.73 -8.96
CA ILE A 74 -0.73 17.62 -8.11
C ILE A 74 -1.58 18.29 -7.03
N GLU A 75 -2.81 18.67 -7.32
CA GLU A 75 -3.74 19.32 -6.38
C GLU A 75 -4.02 18.47 -5.12
N ARG A 76 -3.82 17.15 -5.22
CA ARG A 76 -4.03 16.21 -4.12
C ARG A 76 -2.81 16.03 -3.20
N LEU A 77 -1.63 16.45 -3.63
CA LEU A 77 -0.39 16.20 -2.90
C LEU A 77 -0.35 16.87 -1.51
N ASP A 78 -0.95 18.05 -1.37
CA ASP A 78 -1.03 18.72 -0.06
C ASP A 78 -1.98 18.00 0.91
N GLU A 79 -3.04 17.36 0.40
CA GLU A 79 -3.88 16.47 1.20
C GLU A 79 -3.08 15.27 1.67
N MET A 80 -2.36 14.59 0.78
CA MET A 80 -1.51 13.44 1.12
C MET A 80 -0.49 13.80 2.21
N LYS A 81 0.17 14.94 2.08
CA LYS A 81 1.09 15.44 3.11
C LYS A 81 0.41 15.65 4.46
N ARG A 82 -0.78 16.27 4.49
CA ARG A 82 -1.55 16.49 5.74
C ARG A 82 -1.99 15.18 6.39
N LEU A 83 -2.19 14.13 5.62
CA LEU A 83 -2.48 12.78 6.12
C LEU A 83 -1.25 12.08 6.71
N GLY A 84 -0.06 12.65 6.56
CA GLY A 84 1.20 12.02 6.97
C GLY A 84 1.77 11.04 5.94
N VAL A 85 1.20 11.00 4.73
CA VAL A 85 1.73 10.22 3.60
C VAL A 85 3.08 10.82 3.18
N ASN A 86 4.09 9.98 3.04
CA ASN A 86 5.43 10.37 2.61
C ASN A 86 5.95 9.58 1.41
N THR A 87 5.12 8.66 0.90
CA THR A 87 5.42 7.87 -0.30
C THR A 87 4.13 7.61 -1.07
N LEU A 88 4.13 7.85 -2.37
CA LEU A 88 3.06 7.41 -3.27
C LEU A 88 3.48 6.12 -3.96
N HIS A 89 2.59 5.13 -3.98
CA HIS A 89 2.66 3.99 -4.89
C HIS A 89 1.72 4.26 -6.05
N VAL A 90 2.27 4.59 -7.19
CA VAL A 90 1.51 4.91 -8.41
C VAL A 90 1.31 3.64 -9.22
N LEU A 91 0.04 3.26 -9.44
CA LEU A 91 -0.33 2.15 -10.32
C LEU A 91 0.22 2.36 -11.73
N PRO A 92 0.29 1.32 -12.59
CA PRO A 92 1.00 1.42 -13.86
C PRO A 92 0.61 2.66 -14.68
N ILE A 93 1.61 3.37 -15.16
CA ILE A 93 1.48 4.60 -15.95
C ILE A 93 1.81 4.40 -17.43
N THR A 94 1.98 3.16 -17.84
CA THR A 94 2.24 2.76 -19.22
C THR A 94 0.94 2.67 -20.03
N PRO A 95 1.01 2.78 -21.38
CA PRO A 95 -0.18 2.62 -22.23
C PRO A 95 -0.84 1.25 -22.07
N THR A 96 -2.16 1.23 -22.01
CA THR A 96 -2.95 -0.01 -21.93
C THR A 96 -3.25 -0.58 -23.33
N GLY A 97 -3.27 -1.91 -23.44
CA GLY A 97 -3.72 -2.60 -24.65
C GLY A 97 -5.20 -2.39 -24.90
N LYS A 98 -5.58 -2.41 -26.17
CA LYS A 98 -6.98 -2.25 -26.62
C LYS A 98 -7.57 -3.56 -27.11
N LEU A 99 -6.77 -4.40 -27.75
CA LEU A 99 -7.22 -5.69 -28.27
C LEU A 99 -7.32 -6.71 -27.12
N LYS A 100 -8.46 -7.39 -27.05
CA LYS A 100 -8.79 -8.35 -25.98
C LYS A 100 -8.73 -7.72 -24.57
N ALA A 101 -8.88 -6.40 -24.49
CA ALA A 101 -8.97 -5.69 -23.22
C ALA A 101 -10.27 -6.05 -22.49
N LEU A 102 -10.24 -5.98 -21.17
CA LEU A 102 -11.44 -6.07 -20.35
C LEU A 102 -12.02 -4.67 -20.14
N GLY A 103 -13.33 -4.54 -20.33
CA GLY A 103 -14.02 -3.26 -20.23
C GLY A 103 -13.63 -2.26 -21.32
N THR A 104 -13.95 -1.00 -21.13
CA THR A 104 -13.75 0.09 -22.10
C THR A 104 -12.39 0.76 -21.99
N ALA A 105 -11.86 0.92 -20.78
CA ALA A 105 -10.58 1.57 -20.54
C ALA A 105 -9.38 0.60 -20.57
N GLY A 106 -9.60 -0.66 -20.36
CA GLY A 106 -8.57 -1.68 -20.22
C GLY A 106 -7.86 -1.65 -18.88
N SER A 107 -7.29 -2.79 -18.48
CA SER A 107 -6.49 -2.91 -17.26
C SER A 107 -5.18 -2.15 -17.41
N LEU A 108 -4.79 -1.41 -16.35
CA LEU A 108 -3.48 -0.75 -16.27
C LEU A 108 -2.32 -1.75 -16.39
N TYR A 109 -2.53 -3.00 -16.01
CA TYR A 109 -1.53 -4.07 -16.06
C TYR A 109 -1.42 -4.72 -17.45
N SER A 110 -2.34 -4.41 -18.36
CA SER A 110 -2.28 -4.88 -19.76
C SER A 110 -1.43 -3.91 -20.61
N THR A 111 -0.12 -3.91 -20.37
CA THR A 111 0.81 -2.92 -20.94
C THR A 111 1.04 -3.15 -22.44
N ALA A 112 0.79 -2.11 -23.23
CA ALA A 112 1.04 -2.11 -24.69
C ALA A 112 2.44 -1.60 -25.07
N ASP A 113 3.06 -0.80 -24.21
CA ASP A 113 4.42 -0.27 -24.42
C ASP A 113 5.06 0.07 -23.08
N PHE A 114 6.24 -0.47 -22.82
CA PHE A 114 7.01 -0.22 -21.58
C PHE A 114 7.91 1.03 -21.66
N SER A 115 7.96 1.69 -22.82
CA SER A 115 8.88 2.81 -23.08
C SER A 115 8.20 4.16 -23.18
N SER A 116 6.88 4.23 -23.01
CA SER A 116 6.10 5.46 -23.06
C SER A 116 5.06 5.53 -21.93
N LEU A 117 4.45 6.70 -21.77
CA LEU A 117 3.43 6.96 -20.77
C LEU A 117 2.00 6.83 -21.36
N ASN A 118 1.05 6.50 -20.51
CA ASN A 118 -0.34 6.36 -20.90
C ASN A 118 -0.93 7.71 -21.35
N PRO A 119 -1.39 7.83 -22.61
CA PRO A 119 -1.93 9.08 -23.13
C PRO A 119 -3.23 9.53 -22.43
N ASP A 120 -3.93 8.62 -21.74
CA ASP A 120 -5.13 8.97 -20.98
C ASP A 120 -4.84 9.81 -19.72
N MET A 121 -3.56 9.86 -19.29
CA MET A 121 -3.09 10.67 -18.16
C MET A 121 -2.59 12.07 -18.56
N TYR A 122 -2.77 12.43 -19.83
CA TYR A 122 -2.31 13.68 -20.41
C TYR A 122 -3.34 14.80 -20.29
N ASP A 123 -2.95 15.93 -19.72
CA ASP A 123 -3.75 17.16 -19.79
C ASP A 123 -3.46 17.89 -21.13
N LYS A 124 -4.43 17.81 -22.03
CA LYS A 124 -4.38 18.40 -23.38
C LYS A 124 -4.39 19.94 -23.38
N ASN A 125 -4.80 20.55 -22.27
CA ASN A 125 -4.89 22.00 -22.12
C ASN A 125 -3.55 22.63 -21.70
N SER A 126 -2.56 21.81 -21.39
CA SER A 126 -1.21 22.24 -21.02
C SER A 126 -0.28 22.31 -22.25
N ASN A 127 0.67 23.24 -22.20
CA ASN A 127 1.76 23.31 -23.18
C ASN A 127 2.91 22.30 -22.92
N LEU A 128 2.85 21.57 -21.81
CA LEU A 128 3.83 20.56 -21.43
C LEU A 128 3.55 19.25 -22.16
N THR A 129 4.61 18.55 -22.59
CA THR A 129 4.46 17.17 -23.08
C THR A 129 4.03 16.23 -21.96
N LEU A 130 3.52 15.06 -22.30
CA LEU A 130 3.10 14.05 -21.30
C LEU A 130 4.24 13.68 -20.33
N GLU A 131 5.47 13.50 -20.85
CA GLU A 131 6.65 13.24 -20.03
C GLU A 131 6.99 14.40 -19.10
N GLN A 132 6.87 15.65 -19.59
CA GLN A 132 7.06 16.84 -18.76
C GLN A 132 5.99 16.95 -17.67
N GLN A 133 4.73 16.55 -17.94
CA GLN A 133 3.67 16.52 -16.96
C GLN A 133 3.93 15.48 -15.87
N ALA A 134 4.35 14.27 -16.27
CA ALA A 134 4.71 13.22 -15.30
C ALA A 134 5.90 13.64 -14.44
N LYS A 135 6.93 14.21 -15.05
CA LYS A 135 8.09 14.72 -14.32
C LYS A 135 7.71 15.83 -13.34
N ASN A 136 6.86 16.77 -13.75
CA ASN A 136 6.35 17.84 -12.90
C ASN A 136 5.57 17.29 -11.70
N PHE A 137 4.71 16.27 -11.90
CA PHE A 137 4.01 15.61 -10.81
C PHE A 137 4.99 15.03 -9.77
N ILE A 138 6.03 14.33 -10.22
CA ILE A 138 7.05 13.74 -9.34
C ILE A 138 7.85 14.84 -8.61
N GLU A 139 8.28 15.88 -9.31
CA GLU A 139 8.99 17.01 -8.70
C GLU A 139 8.12 17.74 -7.64
N GLU A 140 6.83 17.91 -7.90
CA GLU A 140 5.89 18.49 -6.95
C GLU A 140 5.64 17.59 -5.72
N ALA A 141 5.67 16.26 -5.90
CA ALA A 141 5.68 15.32 -4.78
C ALA A 141 6.95 15.46 -3.95
N HIS A 142 8.12 15.53 -4.59
CA HIS A 142 9.42 15.73 -3.93
C HIS A 142 9.51 17.04 -3.14
N LYS A 143 9.00 18.15 -3.66
CA LYS A 143 8.90 19.44 -2.94
C LYS A 143 8.09 19.32 -1.65
N ARG A 144 7.19 18.37 -1.58
CA ARG A 144 6.39 18.06 -0.39
C ARG A 144 6.98 16.97 0.49
N ASN A 145 8.20 16.51 0.18
CA ASN A 145 8.90 15.42 0.85
C ASN A 145 8.14 14.07 0.70
N ILE A 146 7.50 13.85 -0.43
CA ILE A 146 6.79 12.63 -0.81
C ILE A 146 7.61 11.92 -1.90
N ARG A 147 7.99 10.66 -1.66
CA ARG A 147 8.67 9.78 -2.62
C ARG A 147 7.64 9.16 -3.55
N VAL A 148 8.09 8.72 -4.72
CA VAL A 148 7.23 8.10 -5.71
C VAL A 148 7.80 6.74 -6.12
N ILE A 149 7.05 5.68 -5.92
CA ILE A 149 7.27 4.36 -6.52
C ILE A 149 6.23 4.14 -7.61
N VAL A 150 6.64 3.46 -8.68
CA VAL A 150 5.75 3.13 -9.79
C VAL A 150 5.69 1.62 -9.96
N ASP A 151 4.54 1.14 -10.38
CA ASP A 151 4.33 -0.27 -10.67
C ASP A 151 4.99 -0.67 -12.00
N VAL A 152 5.69 -1.80 -12.01
CA VAL A 152 6.13 -2.43 -13.25
C VAL A 152 5.28 -3.67 -13.51
N PRO A 153 4.41 -3.68 -14.56
CA PRO A 153 3.56 -4.81 -14.88
C PRO A 153 4.33 -6.11 -15.18
N ALA A 154 3.81 -7.22 -14.70
CA ALA A 154 4.41 -8.54 -14.93
C ALA A 154 4.19 -9.08 -16.34
N CYS A 155 3.15 -8.61 -17.00
CA CYS A 155 2.64 -9.13 -18.27
C CYS A 155 2.58 -8.03 -19.33
N GLY A 156 2.39 -8.42 -20.59
CA GLY A 156 2.13 -7.50 -21.69
C GLY A 156 0.72 -7.70 -22.25
N SER A 157 0.24 -6.73 -23.02
CA SER A 157 -1.03 -6.80 -23.74
C SER A 157 -0.96 -7.68 -24.97
N TYR A 158 -2.13 -8.00 -25.53
CA TYR A 158 -2.20 -8.68 -26.84
C TYR A 158 -1.70 -7.77 -27.97
N ASP A 159 -1.88 -6.45 -27.88
CA ASP A 159 -1.33 -5.48 -28.81
C ASP A 159 0.20 -5.54 -28.87
N LEU A 160 0.86 -5.62 -27.72
CA LEU A 160 2.31 -5.78 -27.64
C LEU A 160 2.77 -7.12 -28.24
N PHE A 161 2.03 -8.20 -27.97
CA PHE A 161 2.34 -9.50 -28.58
C PHE A 161 2.32 -9.45 -30.11
N LEU A 162 1.34 -8.79 -30.72
CA LEU A 162 1.27 -8.68 -32.18
C LEU A 162 2.45 -7.91 -32.78
N GLN A 163 3.02 -6.97 -32.03
CA GLN A 163 4.19 -6.19 -32.45
C GLN A 163 5.52 -6.88 -32.15
N ARG A 164 5.60 -7.58 -31.01
CA ARG A 164 6.82 -8.18 -30.48
C ARG A 164 6.55 -9.58 -29.90
N PRO A 165 6.20 -10.54 -30.77
CA PRO A 165 5.93 -11.92 -30.32
C PRO A 165 7.15 -12.58 -29.65
N ASP A 166 8.36 -12.10 -29.95
CA ASP A 166 9.61 -12.55 -29.34
C ASP A 166 9.73 -12.30 -27.83
N LEU A 167 8.88 -11.44 -27.27
CA LEU A 167 8.87 -11.14 -25.83
C LEU A 167 8.02 -12.11 -25.01
N PHE A 168 7.23 -12.96 -25.66
CA PHE A 168 6.17 -13.71 -24.99
C PHE A 168 6.41 -15.20 -24.95
N VAL A 169 5.96 -15.84 -23.89
CA VAL A 169 5.81 -17.28 -23.84
C VAL A 169 4.72 -17.69 -24.82
N GLN A 170 5.04 -18.60 -25.74
CA GLN A 170 4.11 -19.08 -26.76
C GLN A 170 3.84 -20.58 -26.60
N ASN A 171 2.63 -20.98 -26.90
CA ASN A 171 2.27 -22.39 -27.00
C ASN A 171 2.78 -23.00 -28.32
N THR A 172 2.53 -24.30 -28.53
CA THR A 172 2.97 -25.04 -29.73
C THR A 172 2.36 -24.52 -31.04
N ASN A 173 1.29 -23.75 -30.96
CA ASN A 173 0.63 -23.13 -32.11
C ASN A 173 1.12 -21.71 -32.40
N GLY A 174 2.09 -21.21 -31.62
CA GLY A 174 2.61 -19.83 -31.75
C GLY A 174 1.71 -18.77 -31.13
N GLU A 175 0.72 -19.17 -30.30
CA GLU A 175 -0.13 -18.22 -29.59
C GLU A 175 0.42 -17.86 -28.21
N PRO A 176 0.24 -16.61 -27.75
CA PRO A 176 0.76 -16.18 -26.46
C PRO A 176 -0.01 -16.84 -25.31
N VAL A 177 0.72 -17.28 -24.32
CA VAL A 177 0.17 -17.92 -23.12
C VAL A 177 -0.50 -16.87 -22.21
N LEU A 178 -1.67 -17.22 -21.67
CA LEU A 178 -2.37 -16.45 -20.66
C LEU A 178 -2.02 -16.94 -19.26
N PRO A 179 -1.96 -16.04 -18.28
CA PRO A 179 -2.07 -16.42 -16.86
C PRO A 179 -3.43 -17.10 -16.59
N SER A 180 -3.52 -17.87 -15.50
CA SER A 180 -4.72 -18.64 -15.18
C SER A 180 -5.94 -17.76 -14.90
N ASP A 181 -5.72 -16.58 -14.28
CA ASP A 181 -6.80 -15.74 -13.75
C ASP A 181 -7.05 -14.45 -14.54
N TRP A 182 -6.17 -14.10 -15.49
CA TRP A 182 -6.25 -12.84 -16.23
C TRP A 182 -6.30 -13.08 -17.74
N THR A 183 -7.40 -12.68 -18.37
CA THR A 183 -7.65 -12.95 -19.81
C THR A 183 -7.19 -11.82 -20.73
N ASP A 184 -6.88 -10.65 -20.20
CA ASP A 184 -6.49 -9.44 -20.94
C ASP A 184 -4.98 -9.25 -21.07
N VAL A 185 -4.18 -10.07 -20.39
CA VAL A 185 -2.72 -10.01 -20.41
C VAL A 185 -2.09 -11.29 -20.96
N ARG A 186 -0.80 -11.23 -21.27
CA ARG A 186 0.00 -12.31 -21.85
C ARG A 186 1.34 -12.42 -21.13
N LEU A 187 1.81 -13.64 -20.88
CA LEU A 187 3.05 -13.93 -20.18
C LEU A 187 4.28 -13.50 -20.98
N LEU A 188 5.13 -12.70 -20.35
CA LEU A 188 6.45 -12.36 -20.86
C LEU A 188 7.47 -13.46 -20.54
N ALA A 189 8.33 -13.79 -21.50
CA ALA A 189 9.36 -14.81 -21.38
C ALA A 189 10.58 -14.25 -20.66
N THR A 190 10.76 -14.52 -19.35
CA THR A 190 11.83 -13.95 -18.54
C THR A 190 13.10 -14.81 -18.47
N GLY A 191 13.08 -15.98 -19.08
CA GLY A 191 14.21 -16.91 -19.06
C GLY A 191 14.15 -17.92 -17.91
N THR A 192 15.32 -18.42 -17.50
CA THR A 192 15.48 -19.41 -16.43
C THR A 192 16.38 -18.86 -15.32
N ASP A 193 16.58 -19.64 -14.24
CA ASP A 193 17.51 -19.27 -13.16
C ASP A 193 18.99 -19.32 -13.59
N GLU A 194 19.31 -19.96 -14.73
CA GLU A 194 20.66 -19.99 -15.28
C GLU A 194 20.88 -18.91 -16.35
N LYS A 195 19.81 -18.48 -17.02
CA LYS A 195 19.91 -17.54 -18.14
C LYS A 195 18.67 -16.68 -18.29
N VAL A 196 18.85 -15.38 -18.14
CA VAL A 196 17.83 -14.37 -18.40
C VAL A 196 17.53 -14.26 -19.90
N ASP A 197 16.25 -14.10 -20.26
CA ASP A 197 15.87 -13.71 -21.62
C ASP A 197 16.33 -12.28 -21.91
N THR A 198 17.16 -12.10 -22.92
CA THR A 198 17.81 -10.84 -23.22
C THR A 198 16.84 -9.79 -23.75
N ASN A 199 15.79 -10.18 -24.46
CA ASN A 199 14.83 -9.26 -25.06
C ASN A 199 13.91 -8.68 -23.97
N VAL A 200 13.35 -9.54 -23.14
CA VAL A 200 12.51 -9.12 -22.02
C VAL A 200 13.32 -8.36 -20.96
N TYR A 201 14.55 -8.80 -20.68
CA TYR A 201 15.44 -8.04 -19.79
C TYR A 201 15.72 -6.63 -20.32
N SER A 202 16.01 -6.49 -21.61
CA SER A 202 16.25 -5.17 -22.23
C SER A 202 15.02 -4.28 -22.18
N LEU A 203 13.82 -4.87 -22.33
CA LEU A 203 12.56 -4.16 -22.20
C LEU A 203 12.40 -3.56 -20.79
N TYR A 204 12.55 -4.41 -19.76
CA TYR A 204 12.42 -3.97 -18.36
C TYR A 204 13.53 -2.99 -17.94
N LYS A 205 14.75 -3.22 -18.41
CA LYS A 205 15.86 -2.28 -18.18
C LYS A 205 15.60 -0.91 -18.77
N SER A 206 14.99 -0.86 -19.95
CA SER A 206 14.58 0.40 -20.60
C SER A 206 13.47 1.08 -19.82
N PHE A 207 12.49 0.33 -19.31
CA PHE A 207 11.47 0.85 -18.42
C PHE A 207 12.08 1.45 -17.14
N VAL A 208 12.95 0.71 -16.45
CA VAL A 208 13.61 1.21 -15.22
C VAL A 208 14.38 2.49 -15.50
N LYS A 209 15.16 2.52 -16.60
CA LYS A 209 15.90 3.71 -17.01
C LYS A 209 14.96 4.89 -17.27
N PHE A 210 13.84 4.66 -17.93
CA PHE A 210 12.84 5.68 -18.22
C PHE A 210 12.22 6.23 -16.93
N MET A 211 11.76 5.37 -16.00
CA MET A 211 11.23 5.78 -14.71
C MET A 211 12.23 6.59 -13.89
N MET A 212 13.50 6.16 -13.84
CA MET A 212 14.57 6.92 -13.19
C MET A 212 14.77 8.29 -13.82
N SER A 213 14.63 8.42 -15.15
CA SER A 213 14.77 9.71 -15.84
C SER A 213 13.63 10.69 -15.53
N LEU A 214 12.46 10.18 -15.12
CA LEU A 214 11.34 10.97 -14.64
C LEU A 214 11.50 11.40 -13.17
N GLY A 215 12.44 10.79 -12.43
CA GLY A 215 12.68 11.07 -11.02
C GLY A 215 11.99 10.09 -10.05
N VAL A 216 11.52 8.93 -10.54
CA VAL A 216 10.93 7.88 -9.70
C VAL A 216 11.96 7.33 -8.72
N ASP A 217 11.58 7.16 -7.44
CA ASP A 217 12.46 6.77 -6.34
C ASP A 217 12.54 5.25 -6.12
N GLY A 218 11.65 4.48 -6.74
CA GLY A 218 11.62 3.02 -6.60
C GLY A 218 10.54 2.37 -7.45
N ILE A 219 10.50 1.06 -7.42
CA ILE A 219 9.54 0.23 -8.18
C ILE A 219 8.87 -0.79 -7.29
N ARG A 220 7.56 -0.95 -7.45
CA ARG A 220 6.82 -2.15 -7.06
C ARG A 220 6.78 -3.10 -8.25
N ALA A 221 7.25 -4.32 -8.06
CA ALA A 221 7.20 -5.35 -9.09
C ALA A 221 5.91 -6.15 -8.96
N ASP A 222 5.05 -5.98 -9.95
CA ASP A 222 3.80 -6.71 -10.12
C ASP A 222 4.08 -8.21 -10.28
N VAL A 223 3.32 -9.04 -9.57
CA VAL A 223 3.44 -10.52 -9.59
C VAL A 223 4.91 -10.97 -9.61
N ALA A 224 5.73 -10.43 -8.72
CA ALA A 224 7.19 -10.60 -8.74
C ALA A 224 7.61 -12.09 -8.77
N HIS A 225 6.82 -12.97 -8.15
CA HIS A 225 7.06 -14.41 -8.09
C HIS A 225 6.93 -15.12 -9.46
N ALA A 226 6.33 -14.47 -10.46
CA ALA A 226 6.23 -15.01 -11.81
C ALA A 226 7.48 -14.83 -12.68
N LYS A 227 8.57 -14.33 -12.10
CA LYS A 227 9.85 -14.13 -12.79
C LYS A 227 10.98 -14.70 -11.97
N THR A 228 12.09 -15.08 -12.64
CA THR A 228 13.25 -15.72 -11.98
C THR A 228 13.97 -14.78 -11.01
N ALA A 229 14.58 -15.32 -9.98
CA ALA A 229 15.40 -14.55 -9.05
C ALA A 229 16.58 -13.86 -9.77
N LEU A 230 17.20 -14.53 -10.74
CA LEU A 230 18.29 -13.95 -11.54
C LEU A 230 17.83 -12.72 -12.34
N PHE A 231 16.66 -12.79 -12.97
CA PHE A 231 16.08 -11.66 -13.72
C PHE A 231 15.97 -10.40 -12.85
N TRP A 232 15.39 -10.55 -11.66
CA TRP A 232 15.25 -9.44 -10.73
C TRP A 232 16.58 -8.93 -10.20
N LYS A 233 17.49 -9.84 -9.84
CA LYS A 233 18.81 -9.48 -9.32
C LYS A 233 19.56 -8.55 -10.28
N GLU A 234 19.59 -8.88 -11.57
CA GLU A 234 20.27 -8.06 -12.57
C GLU A 234 19.64 -6.67 -12.73
N LEU A 235 18.30 -6.56 -12.68
CA LEU A 235 17.59 -5.28 -12.75
C LEU A 235 17.81 -4.42 -11.51
N ILE A 236 17.75 -5.04 -10.33
CA ILE A 236 17.96 -4.36 -9.05
C ILE A 236 19.40 -3.84 -8.96
N GLU A 237 20.38 -4.65 -9.33
CA GLU A 237 21.78 -4.25 -9.37
C GLU A 237 22.01 -3.09 -10.36
N TYR A 238 21.36 -3.14 -11.53
CA TYR A 238 21.42 -2.06 -12.51
C TYR A 238 20.90 -0.73 -11.95
N SER A 239 19.72 -0.74 -11.35
CA SER A 239 19.13 0.49 -10.79
C SER A 239 19.96 1.05 -9.64
N ARG A 240 20.44 0.22 -8.72
CA ARG A 240 21.23 0.63 -7.56
C ARG A 240 22.65 1.08 -7.89
N LYS A 241 23.19 0.66 -9.01
CA LYS A 241 24.44 1.21 -9.53
C LYS A 241 24.31 2.69 -9.89
N ASN A 242 23.12 3.12 -10.29
CA ASN A 242 22.83 4.51 -10.67
C ASN A 242 22.27 5.31 -9.47
N ASP A 243 21.46 4.67 -8.63
CA ASP A 243 20.91 5.24 -7.40
C ASP A 243 20.85 4.17 -6.30
N PRO A 244 21.77 4.19 -5.31
CA PRO A 244 21.81 3.21 -4.23
C PRO A 244 20.55 3.19 -3.35
N GLU A 245 19.78 4.27 -3.34
CA GLU A 245 18.53 4.40 -2.60
C GLU A 245 17.28 4.01 -3.40
N PHE A 246 17.47 3.55 -4.65
CA PHE A 246 16.36 3.07 -5.48
C PHE A 246 15.74 1.81 -4.87
N MET A 247 14.49 1.93 -4.44
CA MET A 247 13.78 0.92 -3.65
C MET A 247 13.05 -0.09 -4.56
N TRP A 248 13.00 -1.36 -4.13
CA TRP A 248 12.26 -2.42 -4.79
C TRP A 248 11.33 -3.15 -3.82
N LEU A 249 10.03 -3.12 -4.12
CA LEU A 249 8.97 -3.84 -3.41
C LEU A 249 8.47 -5.00 -4.28
N ALA A 250 8.52 -6.21 -3.74
CA ALA A 250 7.95 -7.39 -4.41
C ALA A 250 6.47 -7.54 -4.07
N GLU A 251 5.61 -7.63 -5.06
CA GLU A 251 4.30 -8.22 -4.85
C GLU A 251 4.48 -9.73 -4.74
N SER A 252 4.51 -10.19 -3.53
CA SER A 252 4.65 -11.59 -3.14
C SER A 252 4.27 -11.76 -1.67
N SER A 253 3.93 -12.97 -1.29
CA SER A 253 3.56 -13.31 0.08
C SER A 253 4.09 -14.69 0.44
N GLU A 254 4.33 -14.92 1.73
CA GLU A 254 4.69 -16.23 2.27
C GLU A 254 3.60 -17.29 2.07
N ASN A 255 2.36 -16.86 1.89
CA ASN A 255 1.22 -17.75 1.67
C ASN A 255 0.97 -18.08 0.19
N TRP A 256 1.73 -17.48 -0.72
CA TRP A 256 1.60 -17.76 -2.15
C TRP A 256 2.59 -18.86 -2.56
N HIS A 257 2.06 -19.92 -3.16
CA HIS A 257 2.85 -21.13 -3.48
C HIS A 257 2.71 -21.58 -4.93
N ASP A 258 1.78 -21.00 -5.68
CA ASP A 258 1.41 -21.43 -7.02
C ASP A 258 1.92 -20.45 -8.08
N ALA A 259 2.35 -21.01 -9.22
CA ALA A 259 2.64 -20.23 -10.41
C ALA A 259 1.34 -19.74 -11.06
N ILE A 260 1.37 -18.53 -11.61
CA ILE A 260 0.21 -17.91 -12.31
C ILE A 260 -0.16 -18.63 -13.61
N SER A 261 0.66 -19.57 -14.07
CA SER A 261 0.43 -20.42 -15.25
C SER A 261 1.35 -21.63 -15.18
N PRO A 262 0.97 -22.79 -15.76
CA PRO A 262 1.88 -23.92 -15.94
C PRO A 262 3.15 -23.62 -16.75
N TYR A 263 3.15 -22.50 -17.47
CA TYR A 263 4.28 -22.04 -18.29
C TYR A 263 5.08 -20.91 -17.62
N ALA A 264 4.65 -20.47 -16.45
CA ALA A 264 5.37 -19.46 -15.66
C ALA A 264 6.29 -20.14 -14.63
N VAL A 265 7.39 -19.48 -14.31
CA VAL A 265 8.19 -19.84 -13.14
C VAL A 265 7.46 -19.44 -11.88
N PHE A 266 7.80 -20.06 -10.75
CA PHE A 266 7.43 -19.61 -9.43
C PHE A 266 8.69 -19.38 -8.61
N THR A 267 8.92 -18.13 -8.20
CA THR A 267 10.03 -17.74 -7.34
C THR A 267 9.47 -17.37 -5.96
N PRO A 268 9.73 -18.13 -4.91
CA PRO A 268 9.24 -17.84 -3.57
C PRO A 268 9.73 -16.49 -3.05
N TYR A 269 8.97 -15.86 -2.14
CA TYR A 269 9.28 -14.54 -1.59
C TYR A 269 10.69 -14.43 -1.00
N ASP A 270 11.19 -15.46 -0.33
CA ASP A 270 12.53 -15.48 0.26
C ASP A 270 13.63 -15.41 -0.82
N LYS A 271 13.44 -16.07 -1.95
CA LYS A 271 14.34 -15.99 -3.11
C LYS A 271 14.29 -14.62 -3.78
N LEU A 272 13.12 -13.96 -3.79
CA LEU A 272 13.01 -12.57 -4.24
C LEU A 272 13.79 -11.62 -3.32
N LEU A 273 13.68 -11.80 -2.01
CA LEU A 273 14.45 -11.02 -1.04
C LEU A 273 15.96 -11.26 -1.16
N ASP A 274 16.40 -12.51 -1.39
CA ASP A 274 17.80 -12.83 -1.69
C ASP A 274 18.28 -12.20 -3.00
N ALA A 275 17.41 -12.09 -4.02
CA ALA A 275 17.72 -11.43 -5.28
C ALA A 275 17.90 -9.92 -5.14
N GLY A 276 17.49 -9.34 -4.01
CA GLY A 276 17.77 -7.93 -3.71
C GLY A 276 16.57 -7.07 -3.42
N PHE A 277 15.32 -7.56 -3.49
CA PHE A 277 14.16 -6.79 -3.05
C PHE A 277 14.34 -6.32 -1.60
N ASP A 278 13.87 -5.11 -1.32
CA ASP A 278 13.94 -4.51 0.01
C ASP A 278 12.81 -5.00 0.91
N GLY A 279 11.71 -5.41 0.29
CA GLY A 279 10.59 -5.97 1.01
C GLY A 279 9.54 -6.61 0.11
N TYR A 280 8.50 -7.09 0.77
CA TYR A 280 7.39 -7.79 0.15
C TYR A 280 6.07 -7.46 0.86
N TYR A 281 4.94 -7.98 0.37
CA TYR A 281 3.62 -7.66 0.92
C TYR A 281 3.37 -8.32 2.27
N GLY A 282 3.81 -9.56 2.48
CA GLY A 282 3.39 -10.35 3.63
C GLY A 282 1.93 -10.76 3.53
N SER A 283 1.37 -11.32 4.61
CA SER A 283 0.00 -11.86 4.64
C SER A 283 -0.92 -11.11 5.60
N PHE A 284 -0.73 -9.80 5.78
CA PHE A 284 -1.61 -9.00 6.64
C PHE A 284 -3.02 -8.78 6.07
N PHE A 285 -3.23 -8.99 4.78
CA PHE A 285 -4.55 -8.99 4.13
C PHE A 285 -5.49 -10.09 4.66
N ASP A 286 -4.94 -11.14 5.31
CA ASP A 286 -5.73 -12.19 5.96
C ASP A 286 -6.45 -11.72 7.24
N LEU A 287 -6.18 -10.49 7.74
CA LEU A 287 -6.84 -9.92 8.94
C LEU A 287 -8.36 -10.05 8.89
N LYS A 288 -8.94 -9.84 7.72
CA LYS A 288 -10.40 -9.92 7.51
C LYS A 288 -10.98 -11.29 7.86
N ASP A 289 -10.16 -12.34 7.79
CA ASP A 289 -10.54 -13.76 7.99
C ASP A 289 -10.05 -14.34 9.32
N TRP A 290 -9.18 -13.62 10.05
CA TRP A 290 -8.68 -14.07 11.35
C TRP A 290 -9.82 -14.16 12.37
N LYS A 291 -9.82 -15.27 13.12
CA LYS A 291 -10.85 -15.58 14.10
C LYS A 291 -10.38 -15.43 15.54
N GLU A 292 -9.08 -15.54 15.75
CA GLU A 292 -8.48 -15.54 17.08
C GLU A 292 -7.24 -14.64 17.14
N ALA A 293 -6.97 -14.08 18.31
CA ALA A 293 -5.77 -13.29 18.58
C ALA A 293 -4.47 -14.02 18.23
N LYS A 294 -4.48 -15.36 18.25
CA LYS A 294 -3.33 -16.20 17.90
C LYS A 294 -2.92 -16.01 16.42
N ASP A 295 -3.88 -15.78 15.53
CA ASP A 295 -3.59 -15.58 14.10
C ASP A 295 -2.73 -14.32 13.90
N LEU A 296 -3.13 -13.22 14.53
CA LEU A 296 -2.34 -11.97 14.55
C LEU A 296 -0.95 -12.17 15.18
N TYR A 297 -0.87 -12.87 16.32
CA TYR A 297 0.42 -13.09 16.98
C TYR A 297 1.38 -13.93 16.12
N ASN A 298 0.87 -14.95 15.46
CA ASN A 298 1.64 -15.79 14.57
C ASN A 298 2.18 -14.96 13.38
N GLN A 299 1.33 -14.14 12.77
CA GLN A 299 1.74 -13.29 11.65
C GLN A 299 2.82 -12.28 12.06
N ILE A 300 2.65 -11.60 13.21
CA ILE A 300 3.65 -10.67 13.72
C ILE A 300 4.98 -11.39 14.01
N ALA A 301 4.93 -12.51 14.72
CA ALA A 301 6.13 -13.27 15.08
C ALA A 301 6.86 -13.80 13.84
N PHE A 302 6.12 -14.31 12.86
CA PHE A 302 6.64 -14.74 11.58
C PHE A 302 7.35 -13.59 10.87
N THR A 303 6.67 -12.46 10.65
CA THR A 303 7.23 -11.28 9.98
C THR A 303 8.52 -10.79 10.64
N LEU A 304 8.53 -10.68 11.98
CA LEU A 304 9.72 -10.26 12.74
C LEU A 304 10.88 -11.26 12.62
N GLY A 305 10.58 -12.54 12.50
CA GLY A 305 11.58 -13.59 12.26
C GLY A 305 12.14 -13.54 10.84
N GLU A 306 11.26 -13.45 9.86
CA GLU A 306 11.61 -13.48 8.43
C GLU A 306 12.47 -12.29 8.01
N THR A 307 12.07 -11.07 8.37
CA THR A 307 12.80 -9.85 7.97
C THR A 307 14.24 -9.79 8.49
N LYS A 308 14.55 -10.56 9.54
CA LYS A 308 15.88 -10.63 10.16
C LYS A 308 16.78 -11.76 9.65
N LYS A 309 16.28 -12.68 8.82
CA LYS A 309 17.07 -13.83 8.31
C LYS A 309 18.14 -13.44 7.30
N PHE A 310 17.96 -12.34 6.61
CA PHE A 310 18.77 -11.94 5.47
C PHE A 310 20.02 -11.18 5.92
N ALA A 311 21.08 -11.29 5.11
CA ALA A 311 22.35 -10.58 5.36
C ALA A 311 22.18 -9.05 5.37
N GLN A 312 21.20 -8.54 4.64
CA GLN A 312 20.78 -7.15 4.65
C GLN A 312 19.36 -7.04 5.24
N PRO A 313 19.05 -6.00 6.01
CA PRO A 313 17.71 -5.77 6.52
C PRO A 313 16.65 -5.84 5.42
N LYS A 314 15.49 -6.39 5.75
CA LYS A 314 14.30 -6.44 4.91
C LYS A 314 13.13 -5.88 5.68
N SER A 315 12.09 -5.48 4.96
CA SER A 315 10.87 -5.01 5.60
C SER A 315 9.64 -5.55 4.87
N VAL A 316 8.47 -5.24 5.40
CA VAL A 316 7.17 -5.57 4.80
C VAL A 316 6.29 -4.32 4.79
N ILE A 317 5.28 -4.34 3.93
CA ILE A 317 4.20 -3.37 4.02
C ILE A 317 3.07 -3.91 4.91
N GLY A 318 2.33 -3.02 5.53
CA GLY A 318 1.09 -3.35 6.22
C GLY A 318 -0.03 -3.56 5.21
N SER A 319 0.04 -4.67 4.48
CA SER A 319 -0.83 -5.03 3.36
C SER A 319 -2.23 -5.46 3.79
N PHE A 320 -2.83 -4.76 4.77
CA PHE A 320 -4.19 -5.06 5.24
C PHE A 320 -5.25 -4.82 4.16
N THR A 321 -4.98 -3.93 3.23
CA THR A 321 -5.78 -3.67 2.03
C THR A 321 -4.89 -3.23 0.89
N THR A 322 -5.21 -3.65 -0.33
CA THR A 322 -4.58 -3.26 -1.58
C THR A 322 -5.67 -2.98 -2.62
N HIS A 323 -5.29 -2.55 -3.83
CA HIS A 323 -6.24 -2.40 -4.92
C HIS A 323 -6.86 -3.73 -5.40
N ASP A 324 -6.31 -4.87 -4.99
CA ASP A 324 -6.86 -6.21 -5.30
C ASP A 324 -7.86 -6.69 -4.25
N GLU A 325 -8.04 -5.94 -3.17
CA GLU A 325 -8.95 -6.28 -2.10
C GLU A 325 -10.21 -5.42 -2.13
N VAL A 326 -11.31 -5.98 -1.63
CA VAL A 326 -12.54 -5.23 -1.42
C VAL A 326 -12.32 -4.20 -0.32
N SER A 327 -12.87 -3.01 -0.51
CA SER A 327 -12.77 -1.94 0.49
C SER A 327 -13.18 -2.43 1.90
N PRO A 328 -12.37 -2.20 2.93
CA PRO A 328 -12.66 -2.64 4.30
C PRO A 328 -13.99 -2.12 4.84
N ILE A 329 -14.40 -0.93 4.39
CA ILE A 329 -15.68 -0.35 4.80
C ILE A 329 -16.87 -1.18 4.32
N VAL A 330 -16.74 -1.84 3.16
CA VAL A 330 -17.76 -2.74 2.60
C VAL A 330 -17.75 -4.08 3.33
N LEU A 331 -16.56 -4.57 3.68
CA LEU A 331 -16.41 -5.89 4.32
C LEU A 331 -16.98 -5.93 5.75
N LYS A 332 -16.52 -5.03 6.62
CA LYS A 332 -16.89 -5.03 8.05
C LYS A 332 -17.00 -3.61 8.63
N GLY A 333 -17.24 -2.63 7.78
CA GLY A 333 -17.54 -1.27 8.19
C GLY A 333 -16.33 -0.51 8.76
N GLU A 334 -16.66 0.57 9.47
CA GLU A 334 -15.70 1.47 10.10
C GLU A 334 -14.81 0.77 11.14
N ALA A 335 -15.32 -0.27 11.78
CA ALA A 335 -14.58 -1.03 12.79
C ALA A 335 -13.34 -1.72 12.21
N LEU A 336 -13.45 -2.41 11.06
CA LEU A 336 -12.32 -3.04 10.40
C LEU A 336 -11.35 -1.98 9.86
N SER A 337 -11.85 -0.92 9.25
CA SER A 337 -11.03 0.18 8.73
C SER A 337 -10.19 0.84 9.84
N ASN A 338 -10.80 1.12 10.99
CA ASN A 338 -10.10 1.64 12.16
C ASN A 338 -9.01 0.68 12.68
N MET A 339 -9.32 -0.61 12.76
CA MET A 339 -8.34 -1.60 13.19
C MET A 339 -7.13 -1.63 12.25
N MET A 340 -7.34 -1.60 10.93
CA MET A 340 -6.26 -1.57 9.95
C MET A 340 -5.38 -0.31 10.09
N ILE A 341 -5.98 0.85 10.33
CA ILE A 341 -5.25 2.11 10.59
C ILE A 341 -4.29 1.92 11.78
N TRP A 342 -4.82 1.46 12.90
CA TRP A 342 -4.04 1.38 14.13
C TRP A 342 -3.05 0.22 14.16
N LEU A 343 -3.32 -0.89 13.50
CA LEU A 343 -2.34 -1.97 13.33
C LEU A 343 -1.17 -1.51 12.45
N ASN A 344 -1.43 -0.79 11.34
CA ASN A 344 -0.37 -0.15 10.56
C ASN A 344 0.52 0.77 11.41
N ALA A 345 -0.06 1.48 12.37
CA ALA A 345 0.67 2.40 13.23
C ALA A 345 1.43 1.71 14.39
N THR A 346 0.99 0.55 14.85
CA THR A 346 1.51 -0.11 16.05
C THR A 346 2.34 -1.36 15.77
N LEU A 347 2.59 -1.65 14.50
CA LEU A 347 3.47 -2.73 14.05
C LEU A 347 4.72 -2.17 13.35
N PRO A 348 5.85 -2.88 13.40
CA PRO A 348 7.08 -2.54 12.69
C PRO A 348 6.98 -2.94 11.21
N VAL A 349 6.07 -2.32 10.49
CA VAL A 349 5.81 -2.49 9.05
C VAL A 349 5.75 -1.11 8.40
N ASN A 350 5.96 -1.01 7.11
CA ASN A 350 5.64 0.20 6.37
C ASN A 350 4.13 0.34 6.25
N SER A 351 3.56 1.47 6.66
CA SER A 351 2.12 1.69 6.54
C SER A 351 1.72 1.74 5.07
N TYR A 352 0.62 1.04 4.73
CA TYR A 352 0.16 0.95 3.35
C TYR A 352 -1.36 1.07 3.27
N PHE A 353 -1.83 1.93 2.36
CA PHE A 353 -3.26 2.23 2.17
C PHE A 353 -3.54 2.52 0.70
N VAL A 354 -4.79 2.31 0.29
CA VAL A 354 -5.31 2.69 -1.03
C VAL A 354 -6.00 4.05 -0.93
N ASP A 355 -5.83 4.93 -1.90
CA ASP A 355 -6.50 6.25 -1.92
C ASP A 355 -8.02 6.07 -1.90
N GLY A 356 -8.67 6.76 -0.99
CA GLY A 356 -10.09 6.59 -0.66
C GLY A 356 -10.32 5.86 0.67
N PHE A 357 -9.37 5.06 1.14
CA PHE A 357 -9.47 4.39 2.44
C PHE A 357 -9.72 5.38 3.59
N GLN A 358 -9.02 6.52 3.58
CA GLN A 358 -9.09 7.56 4.60
C GLN A 358 -10.46 8.26 4.69
N THR A 359 -11.30 8.10 3.68
CA THR A 359 -12.66 8.66 3.63
C THR A 359 -13.75 7.59 3.73
N GLY A 360 -13.35 6.32 3.88
CA GLY A 360 -14.27 5.19 3.92
C GLY A 360 -14.95 4.99 2.56
N ASP A 361 -14.16 5.01 1.51
CA ASP A 361 -14.60 4.78 0.16
C ASP A 361 -15.17 3.38 0.01
N ASP A 362 -16.38 3.27 -0.48
CA ASP A 362 -17.16 2.03 -0.53
C ASP A 362 -17.09 1.32 -1.90
N TYR A 363 -16.03 1.57 -2.66
CA TYR A 363 -15.83 0.91 -3.94
C TYR A 363 -15.79 -0.61 -3.78
N LEU A 364 -16.50 -1.28 -4.65
CA LEU A 364 -16.55 -2.75 -4.71
C LEU A 364 -15.45 -3.33 -5.59
N TYR A 365 -14.45 -2.53 -5.84
CA TYR A 365 -13.41 -2.80 -6.78
C TYR A 365 -12.55 -3.98 -6.35
N ASN A 366 -12.37 -4.91 -7.26
CA ASN A 366 -11.58 -6.09 -7.08
C ASN A 366 -10.94 -6.48 -8.42
N MET A 367 -9.68 -6.11 -8.61
CA MET A 367 -8.97 -6.40 -9.87
C MET A 367 -8.65 -7.87 -10.08
N GLY A 368 -8.33 -8.58 -9.03
CA GLY A 368 -7.78 -9.92 -9.10
C GLY A 368 -8.74 -11.02 -8.64
N ASN A 369 -9.73 -10.70 -7.82
CA ASN A 369 -10.47 -11.72 -7.09
C ASN A 369 -11.86 -11.97 -7.66
N HIS A 370 -12.00 -13.01 -8.44
CA HIS A 370 -13.28 -13.53 -8.94
C HIS A 370 -14.23 -14.03 -7.83
N HIS A 371 -13.76 -14.05 -6.57
CA HIS A 371 -14.46 -14.70 -5.46
C HIS A 371 -15.23 -13.74 -4.54
N ALA A 372 -15.10 -12.44 -4.71
CA ALA A 372 -15.86 -11.48 -3.92
C ALA A 372 -17.31 -11.41 -4.39
N LYS A 373 -18.13 -12.32 -3.91
CA LYS A 373 -19.58 -12.32 -4.12
C LYS A 373 -20.24 -11.23 -3.30
N LEU A 374 -20.27 -10.02 -3.84
CA LEU A 374 -20.86 -8.86 -3.19
C LEU A 374 -22.25 -8.51 -3.71
N THR A 375 -22.65 -9.08 -4.85
CA THR A 375 -24.00 -8.96 -5.42
C THR A 375 -24.49 -10.30 -5.95
N ASN A 376 -25.72 -10.32 -6.48
CA ASN A 376 -26.38 -11.52 -7.02
C ASN A 376 -25.78 -11.99 -8.36
N THR A 377 -24.87 -11.22 -8.97
CA THR A 377 -24.26 -11.55 -10.27
C THR A 377 -22.78 -11.19 -10.24
N ASP A 378 -21.92 -12.19 -10.01
CA ASP A 378 -20.46 -12.03 -9.97
C ASP A 378 -19.90 -11.41 -11.26
N ASP A 379 -20.47 -11.78 -12.41
CA ASP A 379 -20.06 -11.29 -13.72
C ASP A 379 -20.35 -9.79 -13.91
N ASP A 380 -21.49 -9.31 -13.43
CA ASP A 380 -21.87 -7.89 -13.58
C ASP A 380 -20.93 -6.97 -12.79
N ILE A 381 -20.52 -7.37 -11.59
CA ILE A 381 -19.54 -6.60 -10.82
C ILE A 381 -18.19 -6.60 -11.52
N TYR A 382 -17.70 -7.77 -11.89
CA TYR A 382 -16.41 -7.92 -12.53
C TYR A 382 -16.33 -7.08 -13.80
N PHE A 383 -17.30 -7.22 -14.70
CA PHE A 383 -17.33 -6.46 -15.96
C PHE A 383 -17.60 -4.98 -15.74
N THR A 384 -18.46 -4.61 -14.81
CA THR A 384 -18.73 -3.22 -14.49
C THR A 384 -17.48 -2.53 -13.96
N HIS A 385 -16.76 -3.15 -13.04
CA HIS A 385 -15.51 -2.60 -12.52
C HIS A 385 -14.42 -2.53 -13.57
N ARG A 386 -14.29 -3.56 -14.37
CA ARG A 386 -13.32 -3.59 -15.48
C ARG A 386 -13.65 -2.57 -16.55
N GLY A 387 -14.93 -2.32 -16.80
CA GLY A 387 -15.39 -1.26 -17.70
C GLY A 387 -15.12 0.15 -17.17
N LYS A 388 -15.14 0.31 -15.85
CA LYS A 388 -14.97 1.59 -15.16
C LYS A 388 -13.56 1.80 -14.59
N ILE A 389 -12.57 1.05 -15.06
CA ILE A 389 -11.21 1.10 -14.51
C ILE A 389 -10.49 2.43 -14.74
N ASP A 390 -10.97 3.26 -15.66
CA ASP A 390 -10.50 4.63 -15.85
C ASP A 390 -10.87 5.56 -14.69
N ILE A 391 -11.88 5.18 -13.88
CA ILE A 391 -12.26 5.89 -12.67
C ILE A 391 -12.19 4.91 -11.51
N PHE A 392 -11.02 4.66 -11.05
CA PHE A 392 -10.72 3.59 -10.13
C PHE A 392 -11.29 3.78 -8.72
N ASN A 393 -11.44 4.98 -8.29
CA ASN A 393 -12.00 5.36 -7.00
C ASN A 393 -13.21 6.26 -7.19
N LEU A 394 -14.19 5.74 -7.90
CA LEU A 394 -15.45 6.40 -8.24
C LEU A 394 -16.14 7.06 -7.06
N SER A 395 -16.07 6.37 -5.94
CA SER A 395 -16.69 6.83 -4.71
C SER A 395 -15.82 7.79 -3.95
N ARG A 396 -14.60 8.13 -4.45
CA ARG A 396 -13.71 9.02 -3.77
C ARG A 396 -14.38 10.36 -3.43
N LYS A 397 -14.81 10.43 -2.19
CA LYS A 397 -15.52 11.59 -1.65
C LYS A 397 -14.61 12.27 -0.64
N PRO A 398 -13.94 13.39 -0.98
CA PRO A 398 -13.09 14.12 -0.05
C PRO A 398 -13.82 14.51 1.25
N GLU A 399 -15.14 14.65 1.16
CA GLU A 399 -16.07 14.92 2.26
C GLU A 399 -16.85 13.68 2.68
N GLY A 400 -16.29 12.50 2.46
CA GLY A 400 -16.93 11.21 2.59
C GLY A 400 -17.70 11.00 3.90
N LYS A 401 -18.56 10.00 3.91
CA LYS A 401 -19.47 9.61 4.99
C LYS A 401 -18.75 9.36 6.34
N TYR A 402 -17.48 8.99 6.30
CA TYR A 402 -16.73 8.52 7.46
C TYR A 402 -15.60 9.49 7.85
N GLN A 403 -15.93 10.72 8.18
CA GLN A 403 -14.96 11.75 8.59
C GLN A 403 -14.08 11.34 9.78
N ASN A 404 -14.59 10.50 10.66
CA ASN A 404 -13.82 9.97 11.79
C ASN A 404 -12.60 9.16 11.34
N LEU A 405 -12.69 8.40 10.23
CA LEU A 405 -11.56 7.63 9.70
C LEU A 405 -10.38 8.52 9.33
N LYS A 406 -10.65 9.67 8.72
CA LYS A 406 -9.60 10.63 8.34
C LYS A 406 -8.86 11.18 9.58
N HIS A 407 -9.60 11.46 10.63
CA HIS A 407 -9.00 11.90 11.90
C HIS A 407 -8.14 10.80 12.53
N GLU A 408 -8.66 9.57 12.61
CA GLU A 408 -7.94 8.40 13.12
C GLU A 408 -6.66 8.14 12.30
N PHE A 409 -6.75 8.27 10.98
CA PHE A 409 -5.62 8.09 10.07
C PHE A 409 -4.47 9.05 10.38
N VAL A 410 -4.77 10.36 10.54
CA VAL A 410 -3.76 11.37 10.90
C VAL A 410 -3.15 11.08 12.27
N MET A 411 -3.99 10.78 13.27
CA MET A 411 -3.53 10.50 14.63
C MET A 411 -2.63 9.25 14.69
N ALA A 412 -2.99 8.21 13.97
CA ALA A 412 -2.26 6.96 13.92
C ALA A 412 -0.88 7.13 13.26
N ASN A 413 -0.81 7.84 12.14
CA ASN A 413 0.44 8.13 11.46
C ASN A 413 1.36 9.03 12.30
N ASP A 414 0.81 10.04 12.98
CA ASP A 414 1.58 10.87 13.92
C ASP A 414 2.12 10.04 15.11
N LEU A 415 1.30 9.16 15.68
CA LEU A 415 1.74 8.26 16.72
C LEU A 415 2.89 7.36 16.24
N LYS A 416 2.75 6.76 15.05
CA LYS A 416 3.77 5.86 14.48
C LYS A 416 5.14 6.51 14.47
N GLN A 417 5.25 7.74 13.99
CA GLN A 417 6.53 8.47 13.94
C GLN A 417 7.20 8.56 15.34
N ARG A 418 6.42 8.71 16.38
CA ARG A 418 6.92 8.85 17.77
C ARG A 418 7.31 7.54 18.40
N ILE A 419 6.65 6.43 18.05
CA ILE A 419 6.89 5.11 18.67
C ILE A 419 7.75 4.18 17.80
N LEU A 420 8.08 4.58 16.58
CA LEU A 420 8.84 3.76 15.64
C LEU A 420 10.15 3.19 16.21
N PRO A 421 10.97 3.93 16.99
CA PRO A 421 12.15 3.37 17.65
C PRO A 421 11.82 2.19 18.59
N ILE A 422 10.66 2.25 19.26
CA ILE A 422 10.19 1.18 20.15
C ILE A 422 9.73 -0.04 19.32
N LEU A 423 9.06 0.19 18.21
CA LEU A 423 8.58 -0.89 17.34
C LEU A 423 9.75 -1.62 16.66
N ASN A 424 10.72 -0.88 16.13
CA ASN A 424 11.84 -1.46 15.37
C ASN A 424 12.85 -2.21 16.25
N ASN A 425 13.10 -1.72 17.46
CA ASN A 425 14.14 -2.23 18.35
C ASN A 425 13.59 -3.00 19.56
N GLY A 426 12.28 -2.91 19.79
CA GLY A 426 11.63 -3.49 20.97
C GLY A 426 11.42 -4.99 20.86
N VAL A 427 11.30 -5.62 22.00
CA VAL A 427 10.93 -7.02 22.12
C VAL A 427 9.41 -7.14 21.99
N PHE A 428 8.96 -7.93 21.05
CA PHE A 428 7.56 -8.27 20.88
C PHE A 428 7.11 -9.26 21.95
N ASN A 429 6.10 -8.90 22.73
CA ASN A 429 5.54 -9.70 23.80
C ASN A 429 4.02 -9.87 23.59
N PRO A 430 3.55 -10.98 23.01
CA PRO A 430 2.13 -11.29 22.97
C PRO A 430 1.61 -11.59 24.39
N ILE A 431 0.45 -11.08 24.73
CA ILE A 431 -0.14 -11.21 26.05
C ILE A 431 -1.29 -12.23 25.98
N LYS A 432 -1.16 -13.31 26.74
CA LYS A 432 -2.19 -14.34 26.77
C LYS A 432 -3.46 -13.84 27.48
N ILE A 433 -4.56 -13.83 26.76
CA ILE A 433 -5.90 -13.44 27.23
C ILE A 433 -6.81 -14.68 27.17
N LYS A 434 -7.77 -14.79 28.09
CA LYS A 434 -8.71 -15.91 28.08
C LYS A 434 -9.72 -15.82 26.93
N ASN A 435 -10.11 -14.60 26.57
CA ASN A 435 -11.03 -14.36 25.48
C ASN A 435 -10.26 -14.44 24.14
N PRO A 436 -10.56 -15.39 23.24
CA PRO A 436 -9.82 -15.57 21.99
C PRO A 436 -10.03 -14.41 21.01
N ASN A 437 -11.15 -13.69 21.11
CA ASN A 437 -11.45 -12.56 20.24
C ASN A 437 -10.66 -11.29 20.60
N VAL A 438 -10.05 -11.25 21.80
CA VAL A 438 -9.30 -10.08 22.26
C VAL A 438 -7.81 -10.35 22.20
N PHE A 439 -7.11 -9.55 21.46
CA PHE A 439 -5.64 -9.56 21.45
C PHE A 439 -5.05 -8.45 22.33
N ALA A 440 -3.87 -8.70 22.84
CA ALA A 440 -2.98 -7.66 23.35
C ALA A 440 -1.54 -8.04 23.11
N TYR A 441 -0.75 -7.10 22.69
CA TYR A 441 0.70 -7.24 22.56
C TYR A 441 1.43 -5.99 23.02
N CYS A 442 2.67 -6.16 23.44
CA CYS A 442 3.51 -5.09 23.91
C CYS A 442 4.87 -5.12 23.23
N PHE A 443 5.30 -3.99 22.68
CA PHE A 443 6.70 -3.76 22.33
C PHE A 443 7.40 -3.07 23.49
N ASP A 444 8.53 -3.60 23.91
CA ASP A 444 9.30 -3.14 25.08
C ASP A 444 10.72 -2.75 24.67
N TYR A 445 11.06 -1.48 24.79
CA TYR A 445 12.37 -0.95 24.43
C TYR A 445 12.79 0.18 25.40
N ASP A 446 13.97 0.08 25.97
CA ASP A 446 14.60 1.12 26.81
C ASP A 446 13.64 1.73 27.85
N LYS A 447 12.97 0.85 28.63
CA LYS A 447 11.95 1.20 29.64
C LYS A 447 10.64 1.80 29.10
N GLN A 448 10.54 2.01 27.80
CA GLN A 448 9.32 2.46 27.16
C GLN A 448 8.55 1.26 26.59
N LYS A 449 7.24 1.32 26.71
CA LYS A 449 6.37 0.25 26.19
C LYS A 449 5.23 0.82 25.39
N VAL A 450 4.92 0.12 24.30
CA VAL A 450 3.70 0.34 23.51
C VAL A 450 2.82 -0.89 23.70
N LEU A 451 1.70 -0.74 24.38
CA LEU A 451 0.70 -1.77 24.58
C LEU A 451 -0.47 -1.51 23.63
N THR A 452 -0.72 -2.46 22.75
CA THR A 452 -1.86 -2.45 21.83
C THR A 452 -2.83 -3.54 22.26
N ILE A 453 -4.11 -3.19 22.37
CA ILE A 453 -5.20 -4.08 22.75
C ILE A 453 -6.29 -3.93 21.71
N GLY A 454 -6.90 -5.02 21.25
CA GLY A 454 -7.98 -4.92 20.27
C GLY A 454 -8.96 -6.07 20.32
N ASN A 455 -10.13 -5.84 19.76
CA ASN A 455 -11.23 -6.78 19.63
C ASN A 455 -11.38 -7.20 18.15
N LEU A 456 -11.07 -8.46 17.83
CA LEU A 456 -11.23 -9.04 16.48
C LEU A 456 -12.68 -9.40 16.15
N ASN A 457 -13.59 -9.33 17.13
CA ASN A 457 -15.01 -9.47 16.86
C ASN A 457 -15.57 -8.13 16.35
N PHE A 458 -15.88 -8.07 15.07
CA PHE A 458 -16.40 -6.86 14.44
C PHE A 458 -17.91 -6.66 14.60
N ASN A 459 -18.58 -7.57 15.30
CA ASN A 459 -20.03 -7.53 15.49
C ASN A 459 -20.45 -7.29 16.95
N GLU A 460 -19.61 -7.69 17.92
CA GLU A 460 -19.97 -7.68 19.33
C GLU A 460 -18.89 -7.07 20.23
N ASN A 461 -19.34 -6.51 21.35
CA ASN A 461 -18.46 -5.99 22.38
C ASN A 461 -17.85 -7.14 23.18
N GLU A 462 -16.58 -7.02 23.53
CA GLU A 462 -15.84 -8.03 24.26
C GLU A 462 -15.29 -7.50 25.59
N LYS A 463 -15.23 -8.38 26.59
CA LYS A 463 -14.64 -8.07 27.89
C LYS A 463 -13.33 -8.83 28.06
N ALA A 464 -12.32 -8.14 28.59
CA ALA A 464 -11.05 -8.76 28.85
C ALA A 464 -10.38 -8.23 30.14
N THR A 465 -9.57 -9.11 30.75
CA THR A 465 -8.63 -8.76 31.80
C THR A 465 -7.23 -9.03 31.27
N ILE A 466 -6.43 -7.98 31.14
CA ILE A 466 -5.09 -8.02 30.55
C ILE A 466 -4.08 -7.87 31.68
N ARG A 467 -3.15 -8.82 31.81
CA ARG A 467 -2.00 -8.70 32.72
C ARG A 467 -0.88 -8.04 31.95
N ILE A 468 -0.43 -6.86 32.41
CA ILE A 468 0.70 -6.15 31.82
C ILE A 468 1.99 -6.83 32.29
N PRO A 469 2.80 -7.40 31.37
CA PRO A 469 4.11 -7.96 31.72
C PRO A 469 5.02 -6.87 32.26
N ASN A 470 5.77 -7.16 33.32
CA ASN A 470 6.77 -6.24 33.89
C ASN A 470 6.21 -4.83 34.13
N TYR A 471 5.08 -4.73 34.80
CA TYR A 471 4.49 -3.46 35.18
C TYR A 471 5.53 -2.57 35.86
N ILE A 472 5.76 -1.39 35.33
CA ILE A 472 6.65 -0.41 35.93
C ILE A 472 5.84 0.44 36.91
N LYS A 473 6.07 0.26 38.19
CA LYS A 473 5.41 1.04 39.23
C LYS A 473 5.80 2.52 39.08
N GLY A 474 4.81 3.38 38.93
CA GLY A 474 5.03 4.82 38.71
C GLY A 474 5.14 5.24 37.25
N SER A 475 4.94 4.33 36.30
CA SER A 475 4.93 4.70 34.88
C SER A 475 3.80 5.67 34.59
N THR A 476 4.08 6.65 33.74
CA THR A 476 3.05 7.49 33.13
C THR A 476 2.40 6.71 32.00
N VAL A 477 1.07 6.54 32.07
CA VAL A 477 0.29 5.96 30.99
C VAL A 477 -0.23 7.10 30.12
N ILE A 478 0.13 7.08 28.85
CA ILE A 478 -0.33 8.06 27.87
C ILE A 478 -1.34 7.34 26.96
N PRO A 479 -2.62 7.73 26.99
CA PRO A 479 -3.58 7.20 26.05
C PRO A 479 -3.25 7.74 24.66
N ALA A 480 -3.02 6.84 23.73
CA ALA A 480 -2.79 7.23 22.34
C ALA A 480 -4.08 7.06 21.51
N LYS A 481 -4.86 6.02 21.82
CA LYS A 481 -6.16 5.77 21.24
C LYS A 481 -7.05 5.11 22.29
N ILE A 482 -7.89 5.89 22.92
CA ILE A 482 -8.84 5.39 23.91
C ILE A 482 -9.90 6.43 24.27
N SER A 483 -11.14 6.00 24.40
CA SER A 483 -12.27 6.85 24.82
C SER A 483 -12.30 7.13 26.32
N ALA A 484 -11.82 6.20 27.16
CA ALA A 484 -11.72 6.35 28.60
C ALA A 484 -10.56 5.52 29.17
N MET A 485 -9.73 6.14 30.03
CA MET A 485 -8.59 5.45 30.65
C MET A 485 -9.05 4.25 31.46
N PRO A 486 -8.61 3.03 31.16
CA PRO A 486 -8.91 1.87 31.97
C PRO A 486 -8.17 1.96 33.30
N ALA A 487 -8.82 1.51 34.36
CA ALA A 487 -8.19 1.42 35.66
C ALA A 487 -7.09 0.36 35.64
N VAL A 488 -5.84 0.77 35.87
CA VAL A 488 -4.72 -0.15 36.07
C VAL A 488 -4.65 -0.47 37.57
N LYS A 489 -5.01 -1.69 37.95
CA LYS A 489 -4.92 -2.17 39.34
C LYS A 489 -4.01 -3.40 39.41
N SER A 490 -2.98 -3.34 40.26
CA SER A 490 -2.08 -4.48 40.49
C SER A 490 -1.52 -5.12 39.21
N GLY A 491 -1.14 -4.29 38.22
CA GLY A 491 -0.64 -4.76 36.94
C GLY A 491 -1.68 -5.43 36.03
N LYS A 492 -2.96 -5.16 36.25
CA LYS A 492 -4.07 -5.66 35.43
C LYS A 492 -4.91 -4.51 34.91
N ILE A 493 -5.37 -4.65 33.70
CA ILE A 493 -6.35 -3.79 33.03
C ILE A 493 -7.61 -4.61 32.84
N ASN A 494 -8.75 -4.12 33.35
CA ASN A 494 -10.06 -4.64 33.01
C ASN A 494 -10.70 -3.68 32.02
N ILE A 495 -11.07 -4.17 30.87
CA ILE A 495 -11.57 -3.35 29.77
C ILE A 495 -12.77 -4.01 29.09
N ILE A 496 -13.67 -3.18 28.59
CA ILE A 496 -14.71 -3.54 27.64
C ILE A 496 -14.33 -2.86 26.34
N LEU A 497 -14.23 -3.61 25.27
CA LEU A 497 -13.93 -3.14 23.92
C LEU A 497 -15.18 -3.23 23.07
N ASN A 498 -15.50 -2.19 22.36
CA ASN A 498 -16.55 -2.26 21.34
C ASN A 498 -16.12 -3.17 20.18
N ALA A 499 -17.06 -3.50 19.31
CA ALA A 499 -16.78 -4.29 18.10
C ALA A 499 -15.65 -3.63 17.29
N GLY A 500 -14.59 -4.38 17.01
CA GLY A 500 -13.41 -3.90 16.27
C GLY A 500 -12.60 -2.78 16.95
N GLU A 501 -12.89 -2.45 18.22
CA GLU A 501 -12.15 -1.39 18.91
C GLU A 501 -10.70 -1.76 19.16
N ILE A 502 -9.83 -0.78 18.99
CA ILE A 502 -8.41 -0.85 19.32
C ILE A 502 -8.03 0.23 20.32
N VAL A 503 -7.20 -0.12 21.26
CA VAL A 503 -6.70 0.75 22.33
C VAL A 503 -5.18 0.71 22.33
N VAL A 504 -4.53 1.86 22.38
CA VAL A 504 -3.07 1.98 22.44
C VAL A 504 -2.67 2.77 23.68
N LEU A 505 -1.79 2.20 24.48
CA LEU A 505 -1.27 2.80 25.69
C LEU A 505 0.25 2.84 25.65
N LEU A 506 0.82 4.00 25.99
CA LEU A 506 2.26 4.21 26.14
C LEU A 506 2.62 4.23 27.63
N PHE A 507 3.68 3.52 27.98
CA PHE A 507 4.27 3.51 29.31
C PHE A 507 5.70 4.07 29.23
N LYS A 508 5.98 5.07 30.07
CA LYS A 508 7.30 5.71 30.19
C LYS A 508 7.78 5.67 31.64
#